data_17874089cc3379f4255d4b20b9e9833b
#
_entry.id   17874089cc3379f4255d4b20b9e9833b
#
_cell.length_a   1.000
_cell.length_b   1.000
_cell.length_c   1.000
_cell.angle_alpha   90.00
_cell.angle_beta   90.00
_cell.angle_gamma   90.00
#
_symmetry.space_group_name_H-M   'P 1'
#
loop_
_entity.id
_entity.type
_entity.pdbx_description
1 polymer ?
#
loop_
_entity_poly.entity_id
_entity_poly.type
_entity_poly.pdbx_seq_one_letter_code
_entity_poly.pdbx_strand_id
1 'polypeptide(L)'
;MKLEWMGPYREMIGDFYRSANGYSQLCKTEMFGDPVRFSPYEVQIMEHILEYADQHKNMKWYAERLGLSQATYSKYVRKLVDKGLVEKYHASGNKKDVILMVSPLGLEEYRAYAVLAEQRWFHELFAFLDGVSEQELETVKKVFSIFGHWHGEKSADSGGGSPELIRIE
;
A
#
# COMPACT_ATOMS: atom_id res chain seq x y z
N MET A 1 -25.07 -1.39 -28.95
CA MET A 1 -23.77 -1.67 -29.53
C MET A 1 -22.99 -2.56 -28.56
N LYS A 2 -22.61 -3.76 -28.94
CA LYS A 2 -21.79 -4.60 -28.10
C LYS A 2 -20.33 -4.09 -28.14
N LEU A 3 -19.63 -4.17 -27.02
CA LEU A 3 -18.22 -3.75 -26.92
C LEU A 3 -17.30 -4.82 -27.52
N GLU A 4 -17.42 -5.06 -28.83
CA GLU A 4 -16.73 -6.15 -29.55
C GLU A 4 -15.20 -6.02 -29.54
N TRP A 5 -14.68 -4.81 -29.35
CA TRP A 5 -13.23 -4.56 -29.26
C TRP A 5 -12.54 -5.22 -28.06
N MET A 6 -13.28 -5.52 -27.00
CA MET A 6 -12.75 -6.23 -25.83
C MET A 6 -12.66 -7.76 -26.03
N GLY A 7 -13.36 -8.30 -27.04
CA GLY A 7 -13.35 -9.73 -27.35
C GLY A 7 -13.65 -10.61 -26.13
N PRO A 8 -12.90 -11.70 -25.95
CA PRO A 8 -13.09 -12.64 -24.83
C PRO A 8 -12.71 -12.06 -23.46
N TYR A 9 -12.04 -10.91 -23.44
CA TYR A 9 -11.54 -10.31 -22.18
C TYR A 9 -12.55 -9.40 -21.49
N ARG A 10 -13.73 -9.18 -22.11
CA ARG A 10 -14.75 -8.23 -21.62
C ARG A 10 -15.18 -8.50 -20.19
N GLU A 11 -15.38 -9.76 -19.85
CA GLU A 11 -15.88 -10.19 -18.53
C GLU A 11 -14.79 -9.94 -17.46
N MET A 12 -13.58 -10.40 -17.70
CA MET A 12 -12.43 -10.19 -16.83
C MET A 12 -12.17 -8.70 -16.57
N ILE A 13 -12.23 -7.85 -17.60
CA ILE A 13 -12.06 -6.39 -17.46
C ILE A 13 -13.20 -5.81 -16.62
N GLY A 14 -14.44 -6.30 -16.80
CA GLY A 14 -15.58 -5.91 -15.97
C GLY A 14 -15.42 -6.26 -14.50
N ASP A 15 -14.88 -7.43 -14.20
CA ASP A 15 -14.59 -7.88 -12.84
C ASP A 15 -13.48 -7.05 -12.20
N PHE A 16 -12.43 -6.74 -12.97
CA PHE A 16 -11.38 -5.82 -12.52
C PHE A 16 -11.95 -4.45 -12.13
N TYR A 17 -12.79 -3.83 -12.98
CA TYR A 17 -13.42 -2.54 -12.66
C TYR A 17 -14.31 -2.62 -11.42
N ARG A 18 -15.10 -3.69 -11.28
CA ARG A 18 -15.95 -3.90 -10.11
C ARG A 18 -15.13 -4.00 -8.83
N SER A 19 -14.07 -4.81 -8.85
CA SER A 19 -13.15 -4.99 -7.71
C SER A 19 -12.43 -3.71 -7.35
N ALA A 20 -11.87 -2.99 -8.33
CA ALA A 20 -11.16 -1.73 -8.14
C ALA A 20 -12.08 -0.65 -7.54
N ASN A 21 -13.31 -0.51 -8.06
CA ASN A 21 -14.28 0.45 -7.56
C ASN A 21 -14.74 0.10 -6.14
N GLY A 22 -15.01 -1.18 -5.87
CA GLY A 22 -15.39 -1.67 -4.53
C GLY A 22 -14.27 -1.39 -3.52
N TYR A 23 -13.04 -1.75 -3.85
CA TYR A 23 -11.89 -1.50 -2.99
C TYR A 23 -11.64 0.01 -2.76
N SER A 24 -11.78 0.83 -3.80
CA SER A 24 -11.66 2.30 -3.68
C SER A 24 -12.70 2.91 -2.72
N GLN A 25 -13.90 2.33 -2.63
CA GLN A 25 -14.90 2.78 -1.63
C GLN A 25 -14.51 2.34 -0.21
N LEU A 26 -14.09 1.10 -0.03
CA LEU A 26 -13.60 0.60 1.25
C LEU A 26 -12.45 1.45 1.80
N CYS A 27 -11.52 1.84 0.95
CA CYS A 27 -10.36 2.64 1.32
C CYS A 27 -10.70 4.01 1.96
N LYS A 28 -11.93 4.49 1.82
CA LYS A 28 -12.39 5.75 2.43
C LYS A 28 -12.96 5.58 3.83
N THR A 29 -13.17 4.33 4.27
CA THR A 29 -13.83 4.01 5.54
C THR A 29 -12.81 3.58 6.58
N GLU A 30 -12.86 4.16 7.77
CA GLU A 30 -12.05 3.72 8.91
C GLU A 30 -12.79 2.55 9.60
N MET A 31 -12.32 1.34 9.39
CA MET A 31 -13.00 0.11 9.81
C MET A 31 -12.14 -0.84 10.64
N PHE A 32 -10.84 -0.58 10.74
CA PHE A 32 -9.88 -1.39 11.50
C PHE A 32 -9.44 -0.68 12.77
N GLY A 33 -8.90 -1.45 13.74
CA GLY A 33 -8.34 -0.96 14.98
C GLY A 33 -9.36 -0.68 16.08
N ASP A 34 -8.94 -0.78 17.33
CA ASP A 34 -9.69 -0.42 18.54
C ASP A 34 -8.69 -0.20 19.69
N PRO A 35 -8.59 0.99 20.27
CA PRO A 35 -9.45 2.16 20.08
C PRO A 35 -9.08 3.05 18.86
N VAL A 36 -7.90 2.89 18.27
CA VAL A 36 -7.42 3.75 17.18
C VAL A 36 -7.88 3.21 15.83
N ARG A 37 -8.90 3.84 15.25
CA ARG A 37 -9.45 3.38 13.97
C ARG A 37 -8.65 3.86 12.78
N PHE A 38 -8.49 3.00 11.76
CA PHE A 38 -7.79 3.29 10.52
C PHE A 38 -8.45 2.63 9.30
N SER A 39 -8.12 3.14 8.13
CA SER A 39 -8.68 2.73 6.84
C SER A 39 -7.73 1.78 6.08
N PRO A 40 -8.20 1.06 5.03
CA PRO A 40 -7.33 0.27 4.18
C PRO A 40 -6.17 1.04 3.54
N TYR A 41 -6.33 2.32 3.19
CA TYR A 41 -5.19 3.13 2.72
C TYR A 41 -4.14 3.33 3.81
N GLU A 42 -4.56 3.54 5.05
CA GLU A 42 -3.65 3.69 6.18
C GLU A 42 -2.92 2.37 6.47
N VAL A 43 -3.60 1.23 6.32
CA VAL A 43 -2.97 -0.11 6.39
C VAL A 43 -1.88 -0.26 5.33
N GLN A 44 -2.21 -0.05 4.05
CA GLN A 44 -1.24 -0.18 2.95
C GLN A 44 -0.01 0.70 3.14
N ILE A 45 -0.19 1.91 3.66
CA ILE A 45 0.93 2.82 3.95
C ILE A 45 1.81 2.24 5.05
N MET A 46 1.23 1.72 6.14
CA MET A 46 2.00 1.09 7.22
C MET A 46 2.74 -0.17 6.71
N GLU A 47 2.08 -1.02 5.91
CA GLU A 47 2.69 -2.21 5.30
C GLU A 47 3.92 -1.85 4.48
N HIS A 48 3.83 -0.86 3.60
CA HIS A 48 4.95 -0.44 2.78
C HIS A 48 6.08 0.20 3.60
N ILE A 49 5.75 0.98 4.63
CA ILE A 49 6.78 1.52 5.54
C ILE A 49 7.51 0.38 6.25
N LEU A 50 6.79 -0.66 6.71
CA LEU A 50 7.38 -1.82 7.38
C LEU A 50 8.22 -2.66 6.40
N GLU A 51 7.71 -2.94 5.21
CA GLU A 51 8.39 -3.74 4.17
C GLU A 51 9.71 -3.12 3.72
N TYR A 52 9.76 -1.79 3.63
CA TYR A 52 10.94 -1.05 3.15
C TYR A 52 11.64 -0.25 4.25
N ALA A 53 11.46 -0.62 5.52
CA ALA A 53 12.01 0.11 6.67
C ALA A 53 13.53 0.35 6.57
N ASP A 54 14.27 -0.66 6.14
CA ASP A 54 15.74 -0.60 6.02
C ASP A 54 16.23 0.29 4.88
N GLN A 55 15.36 0.66 3.94
CA GLN A 55 15.72 1.42 2.74
C GLN A 55 15.49 2.92 2.88
N HIS A 56 14.81 3.36 3.94
CA HIS A 56 14.54 4.77 4.25
C HIS A 56 14.04 5.59 3.04
N LYS A 57 13.10 5.02 2.29
CA LYS A 57 12.54 5.67 1.10
C LYS A 57 11.75 6.93 1.48
N ASN A 58 11.73 7.91 0.59
CA ASN A 58 10.97 9.15 0.81
C ASN A 58 9.47 8.98 0.46
N MET A 59 8.67 9.96 0.88
CA MET A 59 7.22 9.93 0.70
C MET A 59 6.79 9.86 -0.79
N LYS A 60 7.58 10.43 -1.69
CA LYS A 60 7.29 10.38 -3.13
C LYS A 60 7.40 8.96 -3.66
N TRP A 61 8.47 8.26 -3.29
CA TRP A 61 8.68 6.87 -3.69
C TRP A 61 7.53 5.96 -3.22
N TYR A 62 7.11 6.09 -1.95
CA TYR A 62 5.99 5.31 -1.43
C TYR A 62 4.68 5.61 -2.15
N ALA A 63 4.39 6.87 -2.46
CA ALA A 63 3.19 7.26 -3.18
C ALA A 63 3.15 6.61 -4.58
N GLU A 64 4.24 6.68 -5.31
CA GLU A 64 4.40 6.06 -6.64
C GLU A 64 4.24 4.54 -6.56
N ARG A 65 4.87 3.90 -5.58
CA ARG A 65 4.80 2.45 -5.36
C ARG A 65 3.38 1.97 -5.09
N LEU A 66 2.59 2.74 -4.36
CA LEU A 66 1.18 2.46 -4.05
C LEU A 66 0.20 2.90 -5.16
N GLY A 67 0.68 3.52 -6.23
CA GLY A 67 -0.19 4.07 -7.27
C GLY A 67 -1.08 5.22 -6.77
N LEU A 68 -0.66 5.93 -5.71
CA LEU A 68 -1.37 7.06 -5.13
C LEU A 68 -0.79 8.39 -5.61
N SER A 69 -1.65 9.42 -5.75
CA SER A 69 -1.15 10.76 -5.91
C SER A 69 -0.39 11.19 -4.64
N GLN A 70 0.65 12.02 -4.79
CA GLN A 70 1.40 12.53 -3.64
C GLN A 70 0.52 13.27 -2.63
N ALA A 71 -0.51 13.97 -3.11
CA ALA A 71 -1.48 14.66 -2.25
C ALA A 71 -2.31 13.66 -1.43
N THR A 72 -2.78 12.57 -2.05
CA THR A 72 -3.52 11.50 -1.38
C THR A 72 -2.64 10.81 -0.34
N TYR A 73 -1.43 10.42 -0.72
CA TYR A 73 -0.47 9.80 0.19
C TYR A 73 -0.19 10.70 1.41
N SER A 74 0.17 11.96 1.18
CA SER A 74 0.45 12.93 2.25
C SER A 74 -0.74 13.15 3.19
N LYS A 75 -1.97 13.13 2.66
CA LYS A 75 -3.19 13.22 3.47
C LYS A 75 -3.31 12.05 4.46
N TYR A 76 -3.10 10.82 3.99
CA TYR A 76 -3.21 9.64 4.86
C TYR A 76 -2.02 9.50 5.82
N VAL A 77 -0.81 9.85 5.38
CA VAL A 77 0.35 9.94 6.29
C VAL A 77 0.08 10.92 7.44
N ARG A 78 -0.53 12.08 7.15
CA ARG A 78 -0.90 13.03 8.20
C ARG A 78 -1.86 12.40 9.20
N LYS A 79 -2.90 11.71 8.74
CA LYS A 79 -3.84 11.00 9.62
C LYS A 79 -3.14 9.96 10.49
N LEU A 80 -2.21 9.18 9.91
CA LEU A 80 -1.43 8.18 10.67
C LEU A 80 -0.56 8.83 11.75
N VAL A 81 0.06 9.98 11.44
CA VAL A 81 0.85 10.76 12.42
C VAL A 81 -0.05 11.32 13.52
N ASP A 82 -1.19 11.92 13.16
CA ASP A 82 -2.15 12.47 14.11
C ASP A 82 -2.71 11.39 15.06
N LYS A 83 -2.79 10.14 14.60
CA LYS A 83 -3.17 8.95 15.37
C LYS A 83 -2.01 8.35 16.18
N GLY A 84 -0.79 8.82 15.99
CA GLY A 84 0.40 8.26 16.65
C GLY A 84 0.87 6.91 16.10
N LEU A 85 0.37 6.49 14.94
CA LEU A 85 0.71 5.20 14.32
C LEU A 85 1.99 5.25 13.47
N VAL A 86 2.35 6.43 12.97
CA VAL A 86 3.55 6.68 12.17
C VAL A 86 4.27 7.91 12.69
N GLU A 87 5.58 7.87 12.65
CA GLU A 87 6.47 8.97 13.03
C GLU A 87 7.25 9.47 11.80
N LYS A 88 7.61 10.76 11.81
CA LYS A 88 8.39 11.41 10.77
C LYS A 88 9.80 11.69 11.26
N TYR A 89 10.77 11.45 10.39
CA TYR A 89 12.18 11.71 10.65
C TYR A 89 12.82 12.44 9.47
N HIS A 90 13.94 13.11 9.72
CA HIS A 90 14.87 13.57 8.69
C HIS A 90 16.15 12.77 8.80
N ALA A 91 16.81 12.54 7.67
CA ALA A 91 18.18 12.08 7.68
C ALA A 91 19.11 13.16 8.24
N SER A 92 20.11 12.77 9.03
CA SER A 92 21.15 13.69 9.47
C SER A 92 21.80 14.33 8.24
N GLY A 93 21.81 15.66 8.19
CA GLY A 93 22.33 16.43 7.05
C GLY A 93 21.40 16.64 5.85
N ASN A 94 20.23 15.99 5.81
CA ASN A 94 19.24 16.17 4.74
C ASN A 94 17.84 16.45 5.31
N LYS A 95 17.50 17.74 5.47
CA LYS A 95 16.19 18.16 5.96
C LYS A 95 15.07 18.17 4.88
N LYS A 96 15.40 17.84 3.63
CA LYS A 96 14.41 17.88 2.53
C LYS A 96 13.60 16.60 2.44
N ASP A 97 14.21 15.46 2.74
CA ASP A 97 13.55 14.17 2.64
C ASP A 97 12.98 13.74 4.00
N VAL A 98 11.67 13.51 4.02
CA VAL A 98 10.97 12.97 5.19
C VAL A 98 10.99 11.46 5.11
N ILE A 99 11.54 10.82 6.13
CA ILE A 99 11.55 9.38 6.34
C ILE A 99 10.41 9.04 7.30
N LEU A 100 9.65 8.01 6.96
CA LEU A 100 8.53 7.54 7.76
C LEU A 100 8.91 6.25 8.50
N MET A 101 8.50 6.14 9.74
CA MET A 101 8.62 4.92 10.53
C MET A 101 7.30 4.60 11.22
N VAL A 102 6.93 3.32 11.25
CA VAL A 102 5.78 2.88 12.04
C VAL A 102 6.17 2.94 13.51
N SER A 103 5.34 3.59 14.31
CA SER A 103 5.56 3.71 15.76
C SER A 103 5.36 2.37 16.49
N PRO A 104 5.79 2.23 17.75
CA PRO A 104 5.46 1.05 18.56
C PRO A 104 3.96 0.77 18.63
N LEU A 105 3.14 1.81 18.81
CA LEU A 105 1.67 1.70 18.77
C LEU A 105 1.18 1.25 17.40
N GLY A 106 1.70 1.85 16.32
CA GLY A 106 1.35 1.46 14.95
C GLY A 106 1.69 0.01 14.65
N LEU A 107 2.80 -0.50 15.17
CA LEU A 107 3.21 -1.89 15.02
C LEU A 107 2.27 -2.85 15.79
N GLU A 108 1.83 -2.48 16.97
CA GLU A 108 0.86 -3.25 17.77
C GLU A 108 -0.49 -3.33 17.04
N GLU A 109 -1.03 -2.20 16.62
CA GLU A 109 -2.29 -2.13 15.87
C GLU A 109 -2.23 -2.86 14.53
N TYR A 110 -1.10 -2.76 13.81
CA TYR A 110 -0.91 -3.49 12.57
C TYR A 110 -0.87 -5.01 12.78
N ARG A 111 -0.22 -5.50 13.83
CA ARG A 111 -0.20 -6.95 14.16
C ARG A 111 -1.59 -7.48 14.47
N ALA A 112 -2.37 -6.73 15.25
CA ALA A 112 -3.76 -7.10 15.53
C ALA A 112 -4.61 -7.13 14.24
N TYR A 113 -4.45 -6.14 13.37
CA TYR A 113 -5.07 -6.12 12.06
C TYR A 113 -4.67 -7.32 11.20
N ALA A 114 -3.38 -7.66 11.12
CA ALA A 114 -2.88 -8.73 10.25
C ALA A 114 -3.52 -10.09 10.59
N VAL A 115 -3.63 -10.42 11.89
CA VAL A 115 -4.31 -11.65 12.34
C VAL A 115 -5.78 -11.66 11.90
N LEU A 116 -6.47 -10.54 12.07
CA LEU A 116 -7.89 -10.43 11.70
C LEU A 116 -8.07 -10.48 10.17
N ALA A 117 -7.18 -9.83 9.42
CA ALA A 117 -7.21 -9.79 7.98
C ALA A 117 -7.00 -11.18 7.37
N GLU A 118 -5.99 -11.92 7.85
CA GLU A 118 -5.73 -13.29 7.44
C GLU A 118 -6.96 -14.19 7.66
N GLN A 119 -7.56 -14.14 8.86
CA GLN A 119 -8.67 -15.00 9.23
C GLN A 119 -9.99 -14.67 8.52
N ARG A 120 -10.28 -13.40 8.24
CA ARG A 120 -11.60 -12.97 7.76
C ARG A 120 -11.65 -12.62 6.28
N TRP A 121 -10.56 -12.06 5.72
CA TRP A 121 -10.60 -11.53 4.35
C TRP A 121 -9.68 -12.24 3.39
N PHE A 122 -8.53 -12.73 3.87
CA PHE A 122 -7.54 -13.37 3.01
C PHE A 122 -7.53 -14.89 3.09
N HIS A 123 -8.17 -15.48 4.11
CA HIS A 123 -8.16 -16.94 4.31
C HIS A 123 -8.62 -17.71 3.06
N GLU A 124 -9.77 -17.35 2.50
CA GLU A 124 -10.30 -18.02 1.31
C GLU A 124 -9.41 -17.79 0.07
N LEU A 125 -8.92 -16.56 -0.09
CA LEU A 125 -8.00 -16.22 -1.17
C LEU A 125 -6.69 -17.01 -1.04
N PHE A 126 -6.09 -17.07 0.13
CA PHE A 126 -4.83 -17.78 0.34
C PHE A 126 -5.01 -19.29 0.14
N ALA A 127 -6.08 -19.89 0.66
CA ALA A 127 -6.41 -21.29 0.44
C ALA A 127 -6.59 -21.64 -1.06
N PHE A 128 -7.16 -20.73 -1.84
CA PHE A 128 -7.25 -20.87 -3.30
C PHE A 128 -5.87 -20.78 -3.95
N LEU A 129 -5.05 -19.79 -3.58
CA LEU A 129 -3.74 -19.54 -4.15
C LEU A 129 -2.72 -20.63 -3.82
N ASP A 130 -2.86 -21.33 -2.69
CA ASP A 130 -2.02 -22.48 -2.32
C ASP A 130 -2.16 -23.65 -3.32
N GLY A 131 -3.27 -23.74 -4.03
CA GLY A 131 -3.49 -24.71 -5.10
C GLY A 131 -3.05 -24.26 -6.50
N VAL A 132 -2.59 -23.01 -6.65
CA VAL A 132 -2.19 -22.43 -7.95
C VAL A 132 -0.70 -22.63 -8.18
N SER A 133 -0.33 -23.06 -9.39
CA SER A 133 1.09 -23.26 -9.74
C SER A 133 1.86 -21.94 -9.78
N GLU A 134 3.17 -22.00 -9.57
CA GLU A 134 4.07 -20.82 -9.64
C GLU A 134 3.95 -20.08 -10.99
N GLN A 135 3.82 -20.83 -12.09
CA GLN A 135 3.68 -20.25 -13.43
C GLN A 135 2.36 -19.47 -13.58
N GLU A 136 1.26 -19.97 -13.01
CA GLU A 136 -0.02 -19.28 -13.01
C GLU A 136 0.01 -18.05 -12.13
N LEU A 137 0.65 -18.10 -10.95
CA LEU A 137 0.88 -16.95 -10.09
C LEU A 137 1.67 -15.85 -10.80
N GLU A 138 2.74 -16.19 -11.53
CA GLU A 138 3.51 -15.24 -12.32
C GLU A 138 2.66 -14.60 -13.43
N THR A 139 1.74 -15.36 -14.04
CA THR A 139 0.78 -14.82 -15.01
C THR A 139 -0.15 -13.80 -14.37
N VAL A 140 -0.71 -14.11 -13.20
CA VAL A 140 -1.57 -13.18 -12.44
C VAL A 140 -0.81 -11.92 -12.04
N LYS A 141 0.40 -12.04 -11.51
CA LYS A 141 1.28 -10.90 -11.18
C LYS A 141 1.52 -10.00 -12.39
N LYS A 142 1.77 -10.59 -13.57
CA LYS A 142 1.98 -9.85 -14.82
C LYS A 142 0.73 -9.06 -15.22
N VAL A 143 -0.46 -9.65 -15.09
CA VAL A 143 -1.74 -8.95 -15.36
C VAL A 143 -1.89 -7.73 -14.46
N PHE A 144 -1.70 -7.89 -13.14
CA PHE A 144 -1.76 -6.77 -12.21
C PHE A 144 -0.68 -5.72 -12.45
N SER A 145 0.53 -6.13 -12.83
CA SER A 145 1.61 -5.20 -13.21
C SER A 145 1.22 -4.34 -14.40
N ILE A 146 0.59 -4.90 -15.44
CA ILE A 146 0.11 -4.15 -16.61
C ILE A 146 -0.94 -3.12 -16.19
N PHE A 147 -1.90 -3.49 -15.35
CA PHE A 147 -2.89 -2.54 -14.82
C PHE A 147 -2.25 -1.44 -13.95
N GLY A 148 -1.24 -1.77 -13.16
CA GLY A 148 -0.51 -0.80 -12.34
C GLY A 148 0.22 0.27 -13.15
N HIS A 149 0.74 -0.08 -14.34
CA HIS A 149 1.43 0.88 -15.22
C HIS A 149 0.50 1.92 -15.89
N TRP A 150 -0.80 1.74 -15.86
CA TRP A 150 -1.73 2.75 -16.39
C TRP A 150 -1.68 4.09 -15.64
N HIS A 151 -1.04 4.15 -14.46
CA HIS A 151 -1.00 5.32 -13.60
C HIS A 151 0.40 5.93 -13.38
N GLY A 152 1.47 5.38 -13.96
CA GLY A 152 2.80 5.99 -13.73
C GLY A 152 3.94 5.35 -14.51
N GLU A 153 4.49 6.07 -15.47
CA GLU A 153 5.86 5.85 -15.91
C GLU A 153 6.83 6.63 -15.01
N LYS A 154 7.88 5.92 -14.56
CA LYS A 154 9.18 6.36 -14.03
C LYS A 154 9.31 6.62 -12.53
N SER A 155 10.02 5.71 -11.85
CA SER A 155 10.95 6.11 -10.81
C SER A 155 12.27 5.34 -10.96
N ALA A 156 13.38 6.09 -11.07
CA ALA A 156 14.73 5.56 -11.07
C ALA A 156 15.20 5.38 -9.63
N ASP A 157 15.83 4.24 -9.36
CA ASP A 157 16.40 3.87 -8.07
C ASP A 157 17.70 4.64 -7.82
N SER A 158 17.83 5.30 -6.68
CA SER A 158 19.09 5.91 -6.22
C SER A 158 19.47 5.29 -4.88
N GLY A 159 20.43 4.36 -4.92
CA GLY A 159 21.04 3.76 -3.74
C GLY A 159 21.90 4.75 -2.92
N GLY A 160 21.79 4.71 -1.62
CA GLY A 160 22.61 5.45 -0.67
C GLY A 160 22.52 4.84 0.73
N GLY A 161 23.64 4.85 1.48
CA GLY A 161 23.79 4.23 2.80
C GLY A 161 22.81 4.76 3.86
N SER A 162 22.64 4.01 4.95
CA SER A 162 21.71 4.31 6.04
C SER A 162 22.06 5.62 6.75
N PRO A 163 21.22 6.65 6.69
CA PRO A 163 21.45 7.93 7.37
C PRO A 163 21.00 7.90 8.84
N GLU A 164 21.59 8.77 9.66
CA GLU A 164 21.08 9.04 11.02
C GLU A 164 19.73 9.75 10.97
N LEU A 165 18.75 9.25 11.72
CA LEU A 165 17.37 9.75 11.71
C LEU A 165 17.14 10.72 12.88
N ILE A 166 16.54 11.87 12.59
CA ILE A 166 16.11 12.88 13.57
C ILE A 166 14.59 13.00 13.50
N ARG A 167 13.92 12.81 14.65
CA ARG A 167 12.45 12.94 14.75
C ARG A 167 12.00 14.37 14.47
N ILE A 168 10.92 14.52 13.74
CA ILE A 168 10.22 15.80 13.50
C ILE A 168 9.03 15.87 14.47
N GLU A 169 8.96 16.91 15.31
CA GLU A 169 7.83 17.21 16.18
C GLU A 169 6.64 17.79 15.40
#